data_4b3f4fd3269923fd1526a632fcb21631
#
_entry.id   4b3f4fd3269923fd1526a632fcb21631
#
_cell.length_a   1.000
_cell.length_b   1.000
_cell.length_c   1.000
_cell.angle_alpha   90.00
_cell.angle_beta   90.00
_cell.angle_gamma   90.00
#
_symmetry.space_group_name_H-M   'P 1'
#
loop_
_entity.id
_entity.type
_entity.pdbx_description
1 polymer ?
#
loop_
_entity_poly.entity_id
_entity_poly.type
_entity_poly.pdbx_seq_one_letter_code
_entity_poly.pdbx_strand_id
1 'polypeptide(L)'
;MSNNILSNLEPKSVFNYFEQICSIPHGSRNTKQISDFCVSFAKEHNLKYSQDESNNIIIWKDGTNGYENSPSVIIQGHLDMVCEKEHDCDIDFEKDGLSLIVDGDDIHADRTTLGGDDGIAVAFALAILDS
;
A
#
# COMPACT_ATOMS: atom_id res chain seq x y z
N MET A 1 3.00 1.62 12.66
CA MET A 1 3.40 3.04 12.64
C MET A 1 4.61 3.20 11.72
N SER A 2 4.53 4.17 10.85
CA SER A 2 5.66 4.47 9.96
C SER A 2 6.83 5.03 10.77
N ASN A 3 8.03 4.56 10.50
CA ASN A 3 9.27 4.99 11.17
C ASN A 3 10.09 5.96 10.31
N ASN A 4 9.52 6.45 9.20
CA ASN A 4 10.18 7.35 8.26
C ASN A 4 11.47 6.76 7.65
N ILE A 5 11.54 5.45 7.53
CA ILE A 5 12.70 4.75 6.97
C ILE A 5 12.91 5.13 5.50
N LEU A 6 11.80 5.32 4.76
CA LEU A 6 11.83 5.59 3.33
C LEU A 6 11.69 7.08 3.00
N SER A 7 11.73 7.97 4.00
CA SER A 7 11.39 9.39 3.82
C SER A 7 12.32 10.15 2.88
N ASN A 8 13.54 9.66 2.65
CA ASN A 8 14.51 10.31 1.78
C ASN A 8 14.50 9.78 0.34
N LEU A 9 13.62 8.82 0.04
CA LEU A 9 13.57 8.20 -1.28
C LEU A 9 12.60 8.96 -2.19
N GLU A 10 12.93 8.97 -3.49
CA GLU A 10 12.09 9.57 -4.52
C GLU A 10 11.51 8.48 -5.43
N PRO A 11 10.27 8.57 -5.88
CA PRO A 11 9.28 9.64 -5.58
C PRO A 11 8.76 9.54 -4.14
N LYS A 12 8.77 10.66 -3.43
CA LYS A 12 8.42 10.68 -2.00
C LYS A 12 7.02 10.16 -1.72
N SER A 13 6.05 10.56 -2.53
CA SER A 13 4.66 10.13 -2.34
C SER A 13 4.51 8.61 -2.42
N VAL A 14 5.14 7.99 -3.41
CA VAL A 14 5.09 6.54 -3.59
C VAL A 14 5.69 5.82 -2.39
N PHE A 15 6.89 6.21 -1.96
CA PHE A 15 7.56 5.53 -0.85
C PHE A 15 6.90 5.82 0.49
N ASN A 16 6.30 6.99 0.66
CA ASN A 16 5.49 7.27 1.84
C ASN A 16 4.30 6.32 1.95
N TYR A 17 3.57 6.10 0.86
CA TYR A 17 2.46 5.15 0.86
C TYR A 17 2.94 3.72 1.01
N PHE A 18 4.06 3.37 0.37
CA PHE A 18 4.61 2.02 0.52
C PHE A 18 4.98 1.73 1.97
N GLU A 19 5.61 2.67 2.64
CA GLU A 19 5.97 2.51 4.05
C GLU A 19 4.73 2.36 4.93
N GLN A 20 3.69 3.13 4.67
CA GLN A 20 2.42 3.00 5.39
C GLN A 20 1.79 1.61 5.16
N ILE A 21 1.79 1.14 3.93
CA ILE A 21 1.29 -0.20 3.59
C ILE A 21 2.06 -1.26 4.35
N CYS A 22 3.39 -1.17 4.37
CA CYS A 22 4.23 -2.13 5.09
C CYS A 22 4.02 -2.11 6.60
N SER A 23 3.55 -1.01 7.16
CA SER A 23 3.26 -0.90 8.59
C SER A 23 1.95 -1.58 9.00
N ILE A 24 1.12 -1.96 8.03
CA ILE A 24 -0.19 -2.57 8.27
C ILE A 24 -0.09 -4.06 7.96
N PRO A 25 -0.49 -4.95 8.88
CA PRO A 25 -0.59 -6.37 8.58
C PRO A 25 -1.52 -6.60 7.38
N HIS A 26 -1.03 -7.28 6.34
CA HIS A 26 -1.83 -7.51 5.13
C HIS A 26 -1.52 -8.84 4.45
N GLY A 27 -1.30 -9.87 5.24
CA GLY A 27 -1.13 -11.22 4.71
C GLY A 27 -2.38 -11.71 3.98
N SER A 28 -2.19 -12.73 3.13
CA SER A 28 -3.31 -13.37 2.45
C SER A 28 -4.35 -13.84 3.48
N ARG A 29 -5.62 -13.57 3.20
CA ARG A 29 -6.75 -13.82 4.09
C ARG A 29 -6.79 -12.92 5.34
N ASN A 30 -5.93 -11.92 5.42
CA ASN A 30 -5.91 -10.92 6.50
C ASN A 30 -5.86 -9.52 5.89
N THR A 31 -6.82 -9.20 5.03
CA THR A 31 -6.78 -7.96 4.23
C THR A 31 -7.77 -6.89 4.70
N LYS A 32 -8.46 -7.10 5.81
CA LYS A 32 -9.44 -6.12 6.30
C LYS A 32 -8.77 -4.79 6.66
N GLN A 33 -7.66 -4.82 7.36
CA GLN A 33 -6.97 -3.62 7.80
C GLN A 33 -6.44 -2.79 6.62
N ILE A 34 -5.80 -3.45 5.65
CA ILE A 34 -5.27 -2.74 4.49
C ILE A 34 -6.39 -2.21 3.59
N SER A 35 -7.49 -2.95 3.46
CA SER A 35 -8.66 -2.49 2.72
C SER A 35 -9.27 -1.26 3.41
N ASP A 36 -9.41 -1.29 4.73
CA ASP A 36 -9.91 -0.16 5.51
C ASP A 36 -8.98 1.06 5.43
N PHE A 37 -7.68 0.83 5.36
CA PHE A 37 -6.71 1.90 5.11
C PHE A 37 -7.01 2.61 3.79
N CYS A 38 -7.30 1.85 2.74
CA CYS A 38 -7.66 2.43 1.44
C CYS A 38 -8.99 3.19 1.51
N VAL A 39 -9.96 2.71 2.29
CA VAL A 39 -11.22 3.44 2.53
C VAL A 39 -10.94 4.77 3.22
N SER A 40 -10.10 4.76 4.26
CA SER A 40 -9.73 5.98 4.97
C SER A 40 -9.02 6.97 4.05
N PHE A 41 -8.13 6.48 3.20
CA PHE A 41 -7.48 7.30 2.18
C PHE A 41 -8.50 7.97 1.27
N ALA A 42 -9.46 7.20 0.75
CA ALA A 42 -10.49 7.74 -0.14
C ALA A 42 -11.31 8.83 0.56
N LYS A 43 -11.68 8.60 1.82
CA LYS A 43 -12.42 9.59 2.61
C LYS A 43 -11.61 10.86 2.84
N GLU A 44 -10.35 10.75 3.19
CA GLU A 44 -9.47 11.89 3.45
C GLU A 44 -9.26 12.75 2.19
N HIS A 45 -9.30 12.13 1.03
CA HIS A 45 -9.10 12.80 -0.25
C HIS A 45 -10.41 13.15 -0.96
N ASN A 46 -11.55 12.93 -0.30
CA ASN A 46 -12.89 13.19 -0.85
C ASN A 46 -13.15 12.46 -2.16
N LEU A 47 -12.66 11.21 -2.26
CA LEU A 47 -12.83 10.38 -3.44
C LEU A 47 -13.96 9.38 -3.21
N LYS A 48 -14.71 9.10 -4.28
CA LYS A 48 -15.71 8.05 -4.27
C LYS A 48 -15.03 6.69 -4.17
N TYR A 49 -15.61 5.80 -3.38
CA TYR A 49 -15.09 4.45 -3.24
C TYR A 49 -16.21 3.43 -3.10
N SER A 50 -15.87 2.18 -3.31
CA SER A 50 -16.73 1.02 -3.03
C SER A 50 -15.87 -0.09 -2.46
N GLN A 51 -16.31 -0.66 -1.34
CA GLN A 51 -15.63 -1.78 -0.67
C GLN A 51 -16.64 -2.91 -0.55
N ASP A 52 -16.24 -4.12 -0.94
CA ASP A 52 -17.11 -5.28 -0.81
C ASP A 52 -16.74 -6.11 0.44
N GLU A 53 -17.51 -7.16 0.69
CA GLU A 53 -17.32 -8.03 1.86
C GLU A 53 -16.09 -8.93 1.75
N SER A 54 -15.48 -9.02 0.57
CA SER A 54 -14.21 -9.73 0.36
C SER A 54 -13.00 -8.79 0.47
N ASN A 55 -13.22 -7.56 0.91
CA ASN A 55 -12.20 -6.54 1.08
C ASN A 55 -11.63 -5.99 -0.23
N ASN A 56 -12.28 -6.24 -1.35
CA ASN A 56 -11.95 -5.55 -2.59
C ASN A 56 -12.39 -4.09 -2.49
N ILE A 57 -11.57 -3.19 -3.02
CA ILE A 57 -11.91 -1.77 -3.01
C ILE A 57 -11.68 -1.16 -4.38
N ILE A 58 -12.60 -0.29 -4.77
CA ILE A 58 -12.48 0.53 -5.97
C ILE A 58 -12.54 1.99 -5.53
N ILE A 59 -11.63 2.80 -6.03
CA ILE A 59 -11.60 4.24 -5.78
C ILE A 59 -11.66 4.94 -7.14
N TRP A 60 -12.52 5.95 -7.25
CA TRP A 60 -12.70 6.74 -8.47
C TRP A 60 -12.14 8.12 -8.29
N LYS A 61 -11.43 8.61 -9.29
CA LYS A 61 -11.00 9.99 -9.37
C LYS A 61 -11.36 10.55 -10.75
N ASP A 62 -12.02 11.66 -10.78
CA ASP A 62 -12.39 12.33 -12.02
C ASP A 62 -11.15 12.94 -12.69
N GLY A 63 -11.20 13.08 -14.01
CA GLY A 63 -10.20 13.83 -14.75
C GLY A 63 -10.17 15.29 -14.33
N THR A 64 -9.01 15.92 -14.43
CA THR A 64 -8.80 17.30 -14.01
C THR A 64 -8.37 18.18 -15.18
N ASN A 65 -8.65 19.47 -15.09
CA ASN A 65 -8.11 20.54 -15.95
C ASN A 65 -8.07 20.21 -17.46
N GLY A 66 -9.24 19.96 -18.05
CA GLY A 66 -9.36 19.69 -19.49
C GLY A 66 -9.40 18.22 -19.84
N TYR A 67 -9.23 17.34 -18.87
CA TYR A 67 -9.25 15.89 -19.08
C TYR A 67 -10.54 15.22 -18.57
N GLU A 68 -11.57 16.00 -18.24
CA GLU A 68 -12.81 15.51 -17.63
C GLU A 68 -13.55 14.52 -18.53
N ASN A 69 -13.37 14.64 -19.85
CA ASN A 69 -14.01 13.75 -20.83
C ASN A 69 -13.04 12.73 -21.42
N SER A 70 -11.85 12.59 -20.87
CA SER A 70 -10.89 11.61 -21.34
C SER A 70 -11.36 10.19 -21.01
N PRO A 71 -10.95 9.18 -21.81
CA PRO A 71 -11.28 7.80 -21.47
C PRO A 71 -10.73 7.40 -20.11
N SER A 72 -11.49 6.56 -19.41
CA SER A 72 -11.08 6.09 -18.09
C SER A 72 -9.86 5.18 -18.19
N VAL A 73 -9.00 5.26 -17.18
CA VAL A 73 -7.85 4.37 -17.01
C VAL A 73 -8.06 3.59 -15.72
N ILE A 74 -7.83 2.28 -15.76
CA ILE A 74 -7.89 1.43 -14.56
C ILE A 74 -6.47 1.09 -14.15
N ILE A 75 -6.15 1.36 -12.89
CA ILE A 75 -4.90 0.92 -12.26
C ILE A 75 -5.29 -0.13 -11.24
N GLN A 76 -4.71 -1.31 -11.34
CA GLN A 76 -5.08 -2.45 -10.51
C GLN A 76 -3.87 -3.02 -9.79
N GLY A 77 -4.09 -3.47 -8.56
CA GLY A 77 -3.12 -4.24 -7.79
C GLY A 77 -3.85 -5.08 -6.77
N HIS A 78 -3.15 -6.02 -6.13
CA HIS A 78 -3.74 -6.78 -5.03
C HIS A 78 -3.19 -6.29 -3.69
N LEU A 79 -4.01 -6.46 -2.64
CA LEU A 79 -3.73 -5.90 -1.33
C LEU A 79 -2.97 -6.85 -0.41
N ASP A 80 -3.04 -8.14 -0.68
CA ASP A 80 -2.40 -9.13 0.19
C ASP A 80 -0.93 -9.36 -0.18
N MET A 81 -0.22 -10.00 0.74
CA MET A 81 1.14 -10.44 0.51
C MET A 81 1.35 -11.84 1.07
N VAL A 82 2.33 -12.55 0.52
CA VAL A 82 2.81 -13.80 1.08
C VAL A 82 3.62 -13.48 2.34
N CYS A 83 3.32 -14.17 3.43
CA CYS A 83 3.96 -13.96 4.72
C CYS A 83 4.88 -15.14 5.03
N GLU A 84 6.18 -14.92 4.86
CA GLU A 84 7.22 -15.88 5.18
C GLU A 84 8.30 -15.19 6.01
N LYS A 85 8.89 -15.90 6.94
CA LYS A 85 9.93 -15.36 7.82
C LYS A 85 11.01 -16.39 8.10
N GLU A 86 12.18 -15.91 8.48
CA GLU A 86 13.25 -16.79 8.98
C GLU A 86 12.83 -17.33 10.35
N HIS A 87 13.34 -18.53 10.69
CA HIS A 87 12.92 -19.24 11.91
C HIS A 87 13.26 -18.51 13.20
N ASP A 88 14.25 -17.62 13.19
CA ASP A 88 14.67 -16.82 14.34
C ASP A 88 13.98 -15.46 14.43
N CYS A 89 13.02 -15.19 13.54
CA CYS A 89 12.26 -13.95 13.54
C CYS A 89 10.96 -14.11 14.33
N ASP A 90 10.72 -13.21 15.27
CA ASP A 90 9.58 -13.27 16.18
C ASP A 90 8.33 -12.53 15.69
N ILE A 91 8.35 -12.03 14.47
CA ILE A 91 7.23 -11.25 13.95
C ILE A 91 5.92 -12.06 13.97
N ASP A 92 4.85 -11.39 14.34
CA ASP A 92 3.48 -11.90 14.21
C ASP A 92 2.82 -11.17 13.04
N PHE A 93 2.71 -11.83 11.90
CA PHE A 93 2.16 -11.21 10.69
C PHE A 93 0.70 -10.79 10.81
N GLU A 94 -0.01 -11.24 11.82
CA GLU A 94 -1.39 -10.82 12.05
C GLU A 94 -1.48 -9.49 12.81
N LYS A 95 -0.42 -9.10 13.50
CA LYS A 95 -0.42 -7.94 14.41
C LYS A 95 0.66 -6.92 14.09
N ASP A 96 1.80 -7.36 13.60
CA ASP A 96 2.98 -6.51 13.45
C ASP A 96 3.16 -6.05 12.02
N GLY A 97 3.62 -4.82 11.86
CA GLY A 97 4.11 -4.32 10.59
C GLY A 97 5.51 -4.85 10.30
N LEU A 98 5.95 -4.68 9.07
CA LEU A 98 7.27 -5.11 8.64
C LEU A 98 8.34 -4.13 9.11
N SER A 99 9.54 -4.63 9.39
CA SER A 99 10.70 -3.80 9.69
C SER A 99 11.49 -3.57 8.41
N LEU A 100 11.41 -2.37 7.86
CA LEU A 100 12.02 -2.03 6.58
C LEU A 100 13.48 -1.66 6.74
N ILE A 101 14.30 -2.06 5.76
CA ILE A 101 15.73 -1.76 5.70
C ILE A 101 16.03 -1.22 4.30
N VAL A 102 16.73 -0.07 4.24
CA VAL A 102 17.28 0.46 3.00
C VAL A 102 18.76 0.06 2.97
N ASP A 103 19.15 -0.69 1.96
CA ASP A 103 20.51 -1.17 1.78
C ASP A 103 20.99 -0.81 0.37
N GLY A 104 21.72 0.32 0.26
CA GLY A 104 22.12 0.85 -1.04
C GLY A 104 20.91 1.19 -1.89
N ASP A 105 20.78 0.53 -3.03
CA ASP A 105 19.67 0.72 -3.96
C ASP A 105 18.49 -0.21 -3.72
N ASP A 106 18.55 -1.01 -2.66
CA ASP A 106 17.56 -2.03 -2.36
C ASP A 106 16.77 -1.69 -1.11
N ILE A 107 15.50 -2.08 -1.11
CA ILE A 107 14.64 -2.08 0.09
C ILE A 107 14.28 -3.53 0.38
N HIS A 108 14.46 -3.94 1.63
CA HIS A 108 13.99 -5.25 2.06
C HIS A 108 13.41 -5.17 3.47
N ALA A 109 12.78 -6.24 3.92
CA ALA A 109 12.29 -6.35 5.29
C ALA A 109 13.24 -7.24 6.10
N ASP A 110 13.35 -6.94 7.39
CA ASP A 110 14.24 -7.67 8.29
C ASP A 110 13.74 -9.10 8.50
N ARG A 111 14.42 -10.06 7.87
CA ARG A 111 14.17 -11.51 7.98
C ARG A 111 12.76 -11.97 7.62
N THR A 112 12.06 -11.19 6.80
CA THR A 112 10.71 -11.52 6.32
C THR A 112 10.57 -11.20 4.84
N THR A 113 9.48 -11.69 4.24
CA THR A 113 9.04 -11.19 2.94
C THR A 113 8.69 -9.71 3.06
N LEU A 114 8.78 -8.98 1.95
CA LEU A 114 8.54 -7.53 1.89
C LEU A 114 7.12 -7.18 1.41
N GLY A 115 6.56 -7.98 0.52
CA GLY A 115 5.28 -7.66 -0.09
C GLY A 115 5.38 -6.57 -1.17
N GLY A 116 6.55 -6.42 -1.80
CA GLY A 116 6.70 -5.53 -2.95
C GLY A 116 5.72 -5.89 -4.07
N ASP A 117 5.49 -7.17 -4.21
CA ASP A 117 4.41 -7.73 -5.04
C ASP A 117 3.18 -7.95 -4.12
N ASP A 118 2.18 -7.12 -4.10
CA ASP A 118 1.97 -6.04 -5.06
C ASP A 118 1.87 -4.66 -4.37
N GLY A 119 2.44 -4.55 -3.18
CA GLY A 119 2.37 -3.31 -2.39
C GLY A 119 2.90 -2.08 -3.11
N ILE A 120 3.91 -2.26 -3.96
CA ILE A 120 4.46 -1.12 -4.70
C ILE A 120 3.46 -0.60 -5.75
N ALA A 121 2.69 -1.49 -6.39
CA ALA A 121 1.66 -1.07 -7.33
C ALA A 121 0.54 -0.31 -6.61
N VAL A 122 0.15 -0.79 -5.43
CA VAL A 122 -0.86 -0.09 -4.60
C VAL A 122 -0.34 1.28 -4.20
N ALA A 123 0.93 1.38 -3.79
CA ALA A 123 1.54 2.67 -3.43
C ALA A 123 1.54 3.66 -4.60
N PHE A 124 1.87 3.19 -5.82
CA PHE A 124 1.80 4.03 -7.01
C PHE A 124 0.37 4.51 -7.28
N ALA A 125 -0.61 3.61 -7.15
CA ALA A 125 -2.02 3.98 -7.35
C ALA A 125 -2.46 5.05 -6.36
N LEU A 126 -2.13 4.91 -5.09
CA LEU A 126 -2.47 5.91 -4.07
C LEU A 126 -1.77 7.24 -4.34
N ALA A 127 -0.52 7.21 -4.75
CA ALA A 127 0.22 8.43 -5.09
C ALA A 127 -0.41 9.17 -6.28
N ILE A 128 -0.85 8.44 -7.29
CA ILE A 128 -1.55 9.03 -8.45
C ILE A 128 -2.88 9.63 -8.02
N LEU A 129 -3.63 8.92 -7.18
CA LEU A 129 -4.92 9.43 -6.68
C LEU A 129 -4.74 10.69 -5.83
N ASP A 130 -3.63 10.81 -5.13
CA ASP A 130 -3.31 11.97 -4.29
C ASP A 130 -2.77 13.17 -5.09
N SER A 131 -2.35 12.96 -6.30
CA SER A 131 -1.74 14.02 -7.12
C SER A 131 -2.74 15.07 -7.62
#